data_ff2576db399344b414d03a7a957ebd7e
#
_entry.id   ff2576db399344b414d03a7a957ebd7e
#
_cell.length_a   1.000
_cell.length_b   1.000
_cell.length_c   1.000
_cell.angle_alpha   90.00
_cell.angle_beta   90.00
_cell.angle_gamma   90.00
#
_symmetry.space_group_name_H-M   'P 1'
#
loop_
_entity.id
_entity.type
_entity.pdbx_description
1 polymer ?
#
loop_
_entity_poly.entity_id
_entity_poly.type
_entity_poly.pdbx_seq_one_letter_code
_entity_poly.pdbx_strand_id
1 'polypeptide(L)'
;MTRTHPIQVIFLILCVLTPVLFWVTKNKAAGSVYIKESSFTNNDKQDWVDLYNPTLNSISLKGYFLSDDIDDPTKWQFTSGWIIESHDTLRIYGKSSDSAPFSSAILNFNLGNGEMLVLTAPDGKRRLDRMTLLAPPGYKGRFTMGRPTSDPGITEVFYQNSAPSHN
;
A
#
# COMPACT_ATOMS: atom_id res chain seq x y z
N MET A 1 8.21 -56.94 44.53
CA MET A 1 7.25 -56.63 43.43
C MET A 1 6.86 -55.17 43.53
N THR A 2 7.53 -54.31 42.80
CA THR A 2 7.28 -52.85 42.79
C THR A 2 6.67 -52.51 41.45
N ARG A 3 5.43 -52.03 41.46
CA ARG A 3 4.65 -51.55 40.31
C ARG A 3 5.12 -50.16 39.98
N THR A 4 5.76 -49.96 38.85
CA THR A 4 6.09 -48.66 38.29
C THR A 4 4.90 -48.15 37.46
N HIS A 5 4.44 -46.94 37.79
CA HIS A 5 3.33 -46.29 37.07
C HIS A 5 3.82 -45.61 35.77
N PRO A 6 3.12 -45.77 34.65
CA PRO A 6 3.47 -45.13 33.38
C PRO A 6 2.68 -43.82 33.18
N ILE A 7 2.87 -42.78 34.00
CA ILE A 7 2.13 -41.51 33.83
C ILE A 7 3.04 -40.30 33.47
N GLN A 8 4.35 -40.49 33.42
CA GLN A 8 5.25 -39.34 33.21
C GLN A 8 5.72 -39.05 31.76
N VAL A 9 5.28 -39.82 30.77
CA VAL A 9 5.80 -39.64 29.39
C VAL A 9 4.89 -38.76 28.50
N ILE A 10 3.64 -38.50 28.91
CA ILE A 10 2.68 -37.76 28.02
C ILE A 10 2.78 -36.25 28.16
N PHE A 11 3.40 -35.69 29.21
CA PHE A 11 3.44 -34.21 29.40
C PHE A 11 4.57 -33.49 28.71
N LEU A 12 5.56 -34.18 28.12
CA LEU A 12 6.73 -33.56 27.50
C LEU A 12 6.59 -33.32 25.98
N ILE A 13 5.57 -33.88 25.35
CA ILE A 13 5.37 -33.73 23.89
C ILE A 13 4.48 -32.53 23.53
N LEU A 14 3.68 -32.02 24.49
CA LEU A 14 2.75 -30.92 24.23
C LEU A 14 3.40 -29.53 24.30
N CYS A 15 4.57 -29.37 24.91
CA CYS A 15 5.22 -28.06 25.06
C CYS A 15 6.13 -27.64 23.91
N VAL A 16 6.41 -28.50 22.93
CA VAL A 16 7.35 -28.18 21.83
C VAL A 16 6.62 -27.74 20.55
N LEU A 17 5.30 -27.98 20.43
CA LEU A 17 4.55 -27.66 19.21
C LEU A 17 3.85 -26.28 19.22
N THR A 18 3.79 -25.58 20.35
CA THR A 18 3.10 -24.29 20.44
C THR A 18 3.90 -23.07 20.01
N PRO A 19 5.24 -23.02 19.99
CA PRO A 19 5.94 -21.84 19.50
C PRO A 19 6.10 -21.78 17.98
N VAL A 20 5.93 -22.90 17.25
CA VAL A 20 6.14 -22.94 15.79
C VAL A 20 4.95 -22.36 15.01
N LEU A 21 3.73 -22.49 15.51
CA LEU A 21 2.54 -21.94 14.84
C LEU A 21 2.39 -20.42 15.00
N PHE A 22 3.02 -19.80 16.01
CA PHE A 22 2.92 -18.35 16.23
C PHE A 22 3.91 -17.53 15.41
N TRP A 23 4.85 -18.18 14.73
CA TRP A 23 5.90 -17.50 13.93
C TRP A 23 5.59 -17.38 12.44
N VAL A 24 4.56 -18.05 11.93
CA VAL A 24 4.26 -18.08 10.49
C VAL A 24 3.39 -16.89 10.02
N THR A 25 2.78 -16.14 10.92
CA THR A 25 1.85 -15.06 10.54
C THR A 25 2.43 -13.64 10.61
N LYS A 26 3.73 -13.45 10.85
CA LYS A 26 4.36 -12.11 10.96
C LYS A 26 5.48 -11.82 9.97
N ASN A 27 5.46 -12.39 8.80
CA ASN A 27 6.35 -11.97 7.71
C ASN A 27 5.58 -11.26 6.57
N LYS A 28 4.71 -10.29 6.90
CA LYS A 28 4.54 -9.16 6.01
C LYS A 28 5.82 -8.32 6.22
N ALA A 29 6.61 -8.11 5.17
CA ALA A 29 7.86 -7.38 5.26
C ALA A 29 7.63 -6.03 5.95
N ALA A 30 7.86 -5.99 7.25
CA ALA A 30 7.97 -4.76 8.00
C ALA A 30 9.16 -4.03 7.38
N GLY A 31 8.91 -3.02 6.54
CA GLY A 31 9.95 -2.17 6.03
C GLY A 31 9.98 -1.89 4.52
N SER A 32 8.91 -2.09 3.77
CA SER A 32 8.85 -1.61 2.39
C SER A 32 7.83 -0.47 2.24
N VAL A 33 8.11 0.45 1.32
CA VAL A 33 7.16 1.48 0.88
C VAL A 33 5.84 0.81 0.48
N TYR A 34 4.72 1.45 0.81
CA TYR A 34 3.40 0.98 0.43
C TYR A 34 2.48 2.13 0.00
N ILE A 35 1.40 1.82 -0.70
CA ILE A 35 0.35 2.75 -1.09
C ILE A 35 -0.48 3.08 0.15
N LYS A 36 -0.33 4.29 0.67
CA LYS A 36 -1.02 4.75 1.88
C LYS A 36 -2.42 5.24 1.56
N GLU A 37 -2.52 6.08 0.55
CA GLU A 37 -3.75 6.79 0.23
C GLU A 37 -3.80 7.11 -1.26
N SER A 38 -5.00 7.21 -1.81
CA SER A 38 -5.23 7.63 -3.19
C SER A 38 -6.53 8.40 -3.31
N SER A 39 -6.54 9.41 -4.16
CA SER A 39 -7.74 10.16 -4.53
C SER A 39 -7.89 10.15 -6.03
N PHE A 40 -9.12 9.96 -6.50
CA PHE A 40 -9.45 10.07 -7.90
C PHE A 40 -10.84 10.69 -8.09
N THR A 41 -11.09 11.21 -9.28
CA THR A 41 -12.33 11.90 -9.64
C THR A 41 -12.80 11.43 -11.00
N ASN A 42 -14.07 11.68 -11.32
CA ASN A 42 -14.60 11.34 -12.66
C ASN A 42 -14.08 12.25 -13.77
N ASN A 43 -13.29 13.29 -13.46
CA ASN A 43 -12.73 14.24 -14.44
C ASN A 43 -11.20 14.25 -14.52
N ASP A 44 -10.54 13.30 -13.83
CA ASP A 44 -9.09 13.03 -13.84
C ASP A 44 -8.17 14.21 -13.43
N LYS A 45 -8.75 15.36 -13.06
CA LYS A 45 -7.99 16.61 -12.87
C LYS A 45 -7.37 16.78 -11.48
N GLN A 46 -7.62 15.84 -10.58
CA GLN A 46 -7.16 15.94 -9.20
C GLN A 46 -6.76 14.57 -8.65
N ASP A 47 -6.36 13.69 -9.54
CA ASP A 47 -5.93 12.35 -9.17
C ASP A 47 -4.54 12.38 -8.55
N TRP A 48 -4.37 11.61 -7.48
CA TRP A 48 -3.07 11.42 -6.85
C TRP A 48 -3.01 10.12 -6.07
N VAL A 49 -1.78 9.66 -5.80
CA VAL A 49 -1.47 8.54 -4.93
C VAL A 49 -0.36 8.93 -3.97
N ASP A 50 -0.50 8.58 -2.70
CA ASP A 50 0.50 8.74 -1.66
C ASP A 50 1.21 7.42 -1.37
N LEU A 51 2.52 7.42 -1.51
CA LEU A 51 3.39 6.34 -1.04
C LEU A 51 3.99 6.72 0.32
N TYR A 52 3.97 5.78 1.25
CA TYR A 52 4.49 5.99 2.60
C TYR A 52 5.68 5.08 2.89
N ASN A 53 6.68 5.64 3.54
CA ASN A 53 7.84 4.93 4.06
C ASN A 53 7.67 4.65 5.56
N PRO A 54 7.37 3.42 6.00
CA PRO A 54 7.21 3.08 7.41
C PRO A 54 8.52 2.81 8.14
N THR A 55 9.68 2.98 7.48
CA THR A 55 10.98 2.61 8.04
C THR A 55 11.68 3.79 8.71
N LEU A 56 12.71 3.49 9.49
CA LEU A 56 13.57 4.47 10.15
C LEU A 56 14.62 5.11 9.21
N ASN A 57 14.73 4.64 7.96
CA ASN A 57 15.69 5.14 6.98
C ASN A 57 14.97 5.71 5.77
N SER A 58 15.57 6.68 5.09
CA SER A 58 15.09 7.16 3.80
C SER A 58 15.16 6.05 2.74
N ILE A 59 14.19 6.03 1.82
CA ILE A 59 14.10 5.05 0.72
C ILE A 59 14.14 5.79 -0.60
N SER A 60 15.11 5.43 -1.46
CA SER A 60 15.11 5.87 -2.85
C SER A 60 14.13 5.03 -3.67
N LEU A 61 13.25 5.70 -4.42
CA LEU A 61 12.30 5.05 -5.31
C LEU A 61 12.86 4.78 -6.71
N LYS A 62 14.14 5.08 -6.96
CA LYS A 62 14.76 4.85 -8.27
C LYS A 62 14.52 3.42 -8.75
N GLY A 63 13.91 3.28 -9.92
CA GLY A 63 13.65 1.99 -10.54
C GLY A 63 12.35 1.32 -10.09
N TYR A 64 11.67 1.79 -9.05
CA TYR A 64 10.33 1.29 -8.68
C TYR A 64 9.32 1.65 -9.76
N PHE A 65 8.20 0.91 -9.80
CA PHE A 65 7.14 1.14 -10.77
C PHE A 65 5.79 1.32 -10.07
N LEU A 66 4.94 2.15 -10.69
CA LEU A 66 3.51 2.25 -10.39
C LEU A 66 2.70 1.92 -11.64
N SER A 67 1.58 1.24 -11.46
CA SER A 67 0.63 0.92 -12.52
C SER A 67 -0.80 0.94 -11.98
N ASP A 68 -1.76 1.26 -12.82
CA ASP A 68 -3.20 1.10 -12.64
C ASP A 68 -3.70 -0.25 -13.21
N ASP A 69 -2.78 -1.04 -13.80
CA ASP A 69 -3.04 -2.31 -14.44
C ASP A 69 -2.20 -3.42 -13.79
N ILE A 70 -2.86 -4.46 -13.27
CA ILE A 70 -2.18 -5.60 -12.64
C ILE A 70 -1.43 -6.47 -13.67
N ASP A 71 -1.86 -6.44 -14.93
CA ASP A 71 -1.27 -7.24 -16.01
C ASP A 71 -0.06 -6.52 -16.66
N ASP A 72 -0.01 -5.17 -16.53
CA ASP A 72 1.18 -4.35 -16.86
C ASP A 72 1.74 -3.64 -15.61
N PRO A 73 2.41 -4.33 -14.70
CA PRO A 73 2.87 -3.77 -13.42
C PRO A 73 4.06 -2.81 -13.53
N THR A 74 4.54 -2.55 -14.73
CA THR A 74 5.71 -1.70 -15.01
C THR A 74 5.38 -0.45 -15.84
N LYS A 75 4.12 -0.05 -15.90
CA LYS A 75 3.58 0.99 -16.77
C LYS A 75 4.26 2.37 -16.60
N TRP A 76 4.61 2.74 -15.38
CA TRP A 76 5.32 3.98 -15.07
C TRP A 76 6.46 3.74 -14.07
N GLN A 77 7.66 4.30 -14.35
CA GLN A 77 8.86 4.07 -13.55
C GLN A 77 9.34 5.35 -12.88
N PHE A 78 9.68 5.25 -11.59
CA PHE A 78 10.42 6.30 -10.91
C PHE A 78 11.84 6.40 -11.46
N THR A 79 12.20 7.58 -11.96
CA THR A 79 13.57 7.92 -12.35
C THR A 79 14.42 8.26 -11.12
N SER A 80 15.60 8.85 -11.29
CA SER A 80 16.46 9.30 -10.18
C SER A 80 15.86 10.51 -9.45
N GLY A 81 16.19 10.67 -8.17
CA GLY A 81 15.85 11.87 -7.39
C GLY A 81 14.63 11.75 -6.48
N TRP A 82 13.81 10.72 -6.63
CA TRP A 82 12.67 10.52 -5.75
C TRP A 82 13.06 9.73 -4.50
N ILE A 83 12.95 10.38 -3.34
CA ILE A 83 13.30 9.81 -2.03
C ILE A 83 12.11 10.04 -1.10
N ILE A 84 11.76 9.04 -0.30
CA ILE A 84 10.81 9.20 0.82
C ILE A 84 11.61 9.08 2.11
N GLU A 85 11.63 10.16 2.90
CA GLU A 85 12.29 10.19 4.19
C GLU A 85 11.64 9.22 5.19
N SER A 86 12.32 8.98 6.31
CA SER A 86 11.81 8.13 7.40
C SER A 86 10.44 8.61 7.87
N HIS A 87 9.45 7.71 7.90
CA HIS A 87 8.08 7.98 8.31
C HIS A 87 7.37 9.10 7.53
N ASP A 88 7.81 9.37 6.31
CA ASP A 88 7.26 10.41 5.45
C ASP A 88 6.44 9.83 4.27
N THR A 89 5.79 10.73 3.54
CA THR A 89 4.90 10.42 2.42
C THR A 89 5.34 11.19 1.17
N LEU A 90 5.36 10.51 0.02
CA LEU A 90 5.53 11.15 -1.29
C LEU A 90 4.21 11.09 -2.05
N ARG A 91 3.69 12.27 -2.48
CA ARG A 91 2.54 12.36 -3.37
C ARG A 91 2.97 12.35 -4.82
N ILE A 92 2.31 11.51 -5.60
CA ILE A 92 2.44 11.38 -7.05
C ILE A 92 1.09 11.75 -7.67
N TYR A 93 1.10 12.56 -8.71
CA TYR A 93 -0.12 13.07 -9.33
C TYR A 93 -0.46 12.30 -10.61
N GLY A 94 -1.75 12.16 -10.90
CA GLY A 94 -2.23 11.62 -12.16
C GLY A 94 -1.82 12.48 -13.36
N LYS A 95 -1.80 11.90 -14.55
CA LYS A 95 -1.36 12.54 -15.83
C LYS A 95 -2.03 13.87 -16.10
N SER A 96 -3.31 14.00 -15.80
CA SER A 96 -4.13 15.19 -16.08
C SER A 96 -4.37 16.08 -14.87
N SER A 97 -3.61 15.89 -13.78
CA SER A 97 -3.84 16.64 -12.54
C SER A 97 -3.44 18.11 -12.68
N ASP A 98 -4.42 19.01 -12.54
CA ASP A 98 -4.22 20.48 -12.56
C ASP A 98 -3.65 21.01 -11.23
N SER A 99 -3.63 20.19 -10.18
CA SER A 99 -3.19 20.56 -8.82
C SER A 99 -1.74 20.18 -8.50
N ALA A 100 -1.02 19.60 -9.47
CA ALA A 100 0.36 19.15 -9.28
C ALA A 100 1.32 20.35 -9.14
N PRO A 101 2.09 20.49 -8.06
CA PRO A 101 3.19 21.44 -7.97
C PRO A 101 4.24 21.23 -9.07
N PHE A 102 4.97 22.27 -9.44
CA PHE A 102 5.90 22.28 -10.58
C PHE A 102 6.95 21.15 -10.58
N SER A 103 7.40 20.72 -9.42
CA SER A 103 8.44 19.67 -9.27
C SER A 103 7.89 18.32 -8.83
N SER A 104 6.60 18.06 -9.02
CA SER A 104 5.96 16.82 -8.57
C SER A 104 6.25 15.64 -9.49
N ALA A 105 6.21 14.43 -8.95
CA ALA A 105 6.11 13.22 -9.73
C ALA A 105 4.73 13.15 -10.41
N ILE A 106 4.71 12.92 -11.72
CA ILE A 106 3.47 12.84 -12.51
C ILE A 106 3.45 11.50 -13.25
N LEU A 107 2.37 10.75 -13.07
CA LEU A 107 2.11 9.50 -13.76
C LEU A 107 1.88 9.73 -15.28
N ASN A 108 2.08 8.68 -16.07
CA ASN A 108 1.68 8.69 -17.47
C ASN A 108 0.23 8.22 -17.71
N PHE A 109 -0.53 7.98 -16.63
CA PHE A 109 -1.93 7.56 -16.59
C PHE A 109 -2.71 8.35 -15.54
N ASN A 110 -4.04 8.31 -15.62
CA ASN A 110 -4.96 8.79 -14.60
C ASN A 110 -5.45 7.61 -13.76
N LEU A 111 -6.18 7.90 -12.69
CA LEU A 111 -6.73 6.89 -11.80
C LEU A 111 -8.24 6.76 -12.03
N GLY A 112 -8.74 5.54 -12.14
CA GLY A 112 -10.13 5.25 -12.43
C GLY A 112 -10.81 4.31 -11.44
N ASN A 113 -12.13 4.40 -11.40
CA ASN A 113 -12.94 3.49 -10.60
C ASN A 113 -12.86 2.06 -11.13
N GLY A 114 -12.61 1.10 -10.23
CA GLY A 114 -12.48 -0.33 -10.55
C GLY A 114 -11.07 -0.76 -10.91
N GLU A 115 -10.14 0.17 -11.07
CA GLU A 115 -8.73 -0.14 -11.33
C GLU A 115 -7.99 -0.64 -10.10
N MET A 116 -6.84 -1.26 -10.31
CA MET A 116 -5.97 -1.73 -9.23
C MET A 116 -4.60 -1.06 -9.34
N LEU A 117 -4.32 -0.14 -8.41
CA LEU A 117 -2.96 0.38 -8.24
C LEU A 117 -2.03 -0.72 -7.77
N VAL A 118 -0.88 -0.84 -8.41
CA VAL A 118 0.18 -1.80 -8.09
C VAL A 118 1.51 -1.07 -7.94
N LEU A 119 2.18 -1.25 -6.79
CA LEU A 119 3.54 -0.82 -6.57
C LEU A 119 4.48 -2.01 -6.78
N THR A 120 5.44 -1.88 -7.69
CA THR A 120 6.38 -2.94 -8.08
C THR A 120 7.82 -2.53 -7.77
N ALA A 121 8.61 -3.48 -7.29
CA ALA A 121 10.03 -3.30 -7.00
C ALA A 121 10.86 -3.03 -8.27
N PRO A 122 12.12 -2.56 -8.13
CA PRO A 122 13.00 -2.27 -9.27
C PRO A 122 13.32 -3.46 -10.18
N ASP A 123 13.10 -4.70 -9.71
CA ASP A 123 13.26 -5.90 -10.52
C ASP A 123 12.14 -6.07 -11.58
N GLY A 124 11.11 -5.23 -11.56
CA GLY A 124 9.95 -5.28 -12.44
C GLY A 124 9.04 -6.50 -12.22
N LYS A 125 9.28 -7.31 -11.21
CA LYS A 125 8.60 -8.59 -10.97
C LYS A 125 7.90 -8.66 -9.62
N ARG A 126 8.57 -8.25 -8.55
CA ARG A 126 8.05 -8.37 -7.19
C ARG A 126 7.08 -7.23 -6.90
N ARG A 127 5.80 -7.56 -6.79
CA ARG A 127 4.76 -6.64 -6.35
C ARG A 127 4.89 -6.41 -4.85
N LEU A 128 5.10 -5.17 -4.46
CA LEU A 128 5.29 -4.76 -3.05
C LEU A 128 3.95 -4.50 -2.39
N ASP A 129 3.04 -3.85 -3.12
CA ASP A 129 1.73 -3.48 -2.61
C ASP A 129 0.71 -3.30 -3.73
N ARG A 130 -0.58 -3.29 -3.36
CA ARG A 130 -1.70 -3.05 -4.27
C ARG A 130 -2.87 -2.42 -3.52
N MET A 131 -3.64 -1.59 -4.24
CA MET A 131 -4.87 -0.96 -3.74
C MET A 131 -5.92 -0.95 -4.85
N THR A 132 -7.10 -1.53 -4.59
CA THR A 132 -8.21 -1.45 -5.54
C THR A 132 -8.93 -0.12 -5.35
N LEU A 133 -9.14 0.63 -6.43
CA LEU A 133 -9.81 1.92 -6.45
C LEU A 133 -11.32 1.70 -6.62
N LEU A 134 -12.11 1.93 -5.58
CA LEU A 134 -13.55 1.70 -5.60
C LEU A 134 -14.30 2.96 -5.16
N ALA A 135 -15.02 3.56 -6.10
CA ALA A 135 -15.95 4.64 -5.80
C ALA A 135 -17.26 4.10 -5.20
N PRO A 136 -17.88 4.82 -4.25
CA PRO A 136 -19.23 4.49 -3.81
C PRO A 136 -20.21 4.52 -4.99
N PRO A 137 -21.20 3.59 -5.04
CA PRO A 137 -22.20 3.59 -6.09
C PRO A 137 -22.90 4.94 -6.24
N GLY A 138 -22.95 5.48 -7.46
CA GLY A 138 -23.62 6.75 -7.76
C GLY A 138 -22.88 8.02 -7.34
N TYR A 139 -21.68 7.92 -6.73
CA TYR A 139 -20.90 9.07 -6.35
C TYR A 139 -20.20 9.69 -7.56
N LYS A 140 -20.28 11.03 -7.71
CA LYS A 140 -19.68 11.78 -8.83
C LYS A 140 -18.65 12.83 -8.38
N GLY A 141 -18.35 12.89 -7.08
CA GLY A 141 -17.39 13.85 -6.52
C GLY A 141 -15.98 13.29 -6.42
N ARG A 142 -15.13 14.03 -5.70
CA ARG A 142 -13.83 13.56 -5.26
C ARG A 142 -13.98 12.72 -4.00
N PHE A 143 -13.30 11.62 -3.92
CA PHE A 143 -13.16 10.87 -2.69
C PHE A 143 -11.74 10.35 -2.56
N THR A 144 -11.37 10.06 -1.35
CA THR A 144 -10.05 9.56 -0.99
C THR A 144 -10.20 8.20 -0.33
N MET A 145 -9.34 7.27 -0.70
CA MET A 145 -9.23 5.95 -0.10
C MET A 145 -7.87 5.84 0.56
N GLY A 146 -7.83 5.26 1.75
CA GLY A 146 -6.56 5.15 2.46
C GLY A 146 -6.50 3.95 3.39
N ARG A 147 -5.32 3.77 3.97
CA ARG A 147 -5.04 2.78 5.01
C ARG A 147 -4.65 3.50 6.28
N PRO A 148 -5.15 3.09 7.45
CA PRO A 148 -4.68 3.62 8.71
C PRO A 148 -3.18 3.31 8.87
N THR A 149 -2.41 4.28 9.33
CA THR A 149 -0.97 4.10 9.59
C THR A 149 -0.70 3.11 10.71
N SER A 150 -1.70 2.86 11.58
CA SER A 150 -1.63 1.91 12.69
C SER A 150 -1.70 0.45 12.24
N ASP A 151 -2.35 0.16 11.11
CA ASP A 151 -2.42 -1.19 10.54
C ASP A 151 -2.48 -1.15 8.99
N PRO A 152 -1.32 -1.15 8.31
CA PRO A 152 -1.26 -1.15 6.85
C PRO A 152 -1.79 -2.46 6.21
N GLY A 153 -2.17 -3.45 7.02
CA GLY A 153 -2.78 -4.70 6.56
C GLY A 153 -4.27 -4.57 6.27
N ILE A 154 -4.93 -3.56 6.83
CA ILE A 154 -6.35 -3.30 6.67
C ILE A 154 -6.52 -2.20 5.61
N THR A 155 -7.33 -2.45 4.58
CA THR A 155 -7.77 -1.39 3.67
C THR A 155 -9.07 -0.84 4.24
N GLU A 156 -9.00 0.28 4.94
CA GLU A 156 -10.17 1.06 5.30
C GLU A 156 -10.43 2.10 4.21
N VAL A 157 -11.67 2.19 3.78
CA VAL A 157 -12.11 3.19 2.81
C VAL A 157 -12.59 4.41 3.60
N PHE A 158 -11.77 5.45 3.66
CA PHE A 158 -12.17 6.74 4.22
C PHE A 158 -12.78 7.59 3.12
N TYR A 159 -14.06 7.87 3.23
CA TYR A 159 -14.74 8.83 2.36
C TYR A 159 -14.61 10.24 2.98
N GLN A 160 -13.69 11.05 2.49
CA GLN A 160 -13.72 12.47 2.79
C GLN A 160 -14.66 13.14 1.79
N ASN A 161 -15.86 13.48 2.23
CA ASN A 161 -16.70 14.46 1.54
C ASN A 161 -16.01 15.83 1.62
N SER A 162 -15.17 16.16 0.64
CA SER A 162 -14.92 17.56 0.37
C SER A 162 -16.18 18.12 -0.26
N ALA A 163 -16.99 18.82 0.54
CA ALA A 163 -18.11 19.60 0.01
C ALA A 163 -17.59 20.47 -1.15
N PRO A 164 -18.34 20.63 -2.25
CA PRO A 164 -17.97 21.57 -3.29
C PRO A 164 -17.86 22.95 -2.62
N SER A 165 -16.69 23.60 -2.79
CA SER A 165 -16.55 25.01 -2.42
C SER A 165 -17.53 25.79 -3.29
N HIS A 166 -18.61 26.26 -2.73
CA HIS A 166 -19.46 27.27 -3.34
C HIS A 166 -18.64 28.58 -3.41
N ASN A 167 -18.18 28.91 -4.58
CA ASN A 167 -17.89 30.29 -4.98
C ASN A 167 -19.08 30.84 -5.74
#